data_fb75345588eccc9e62ea40cc254a5549
#
_entry.id   fb75345588eccc9e62ea40cc254a5549
#
_cell.length_a   1.000
_cell.length_b   1.000
_cell.length_c   1.000
_cell.angle_alpha   90.00
_cell.angle_beta   90.00
_cell.angle_gamma   90.00
#
_symmetry.space_group_name_H-M   'P 1'
#
loop_
_entity.id
_entity.type
_entity.pdbx_description
1 polymer ?
#
loop_
_entity_poly.entity_id
_entity_poly.type
_entity_poly.pdbx_seq_one_letter_code
_entity_poly.pdbx_strand_id
1 'polypeptide(L)'
;MKQKTIRTLCAIILCVTTLLGAQIVAPFSAYAAEQSTVYSIAADIINWKKSTVGSNADGHLMNDGFLSLAGTTPGDWYPIGLGRLGITDSQTGYLAVINETVQKRYQTAEKLDRTKSTEWHRIALAVLASGGDPRHMGVNGEIDLIADGTYNRGLTVSPGRQGINGWIWGLIALDSKRYEVPSDAVNTREDFIVEILRTQRSDGGFAFTGEVSDVDITAMAIQALAPYYNSKTVYSYTSSVVKTSEGAYAECSKTVREVIDESVAWLSSVQCSDGYFSSWGMQNVESTAQVLVALSTLGVDALHDSRFIKNGNTVLDGILKYRLSNGGFVHSFTYDPDNPTSLPDKANTMASEQVLYALVSLWRYQNGMRSLYDMRDEFSITERLTIDACISTINLLDENSSKEDIEAATSAYCQIPTLDRCYVNNYAKLATLAKEYGVELPENTPTYNGGVGDAEQPLLYFSESNKASADALPSDEELTTEHFATVTTLRYILSNSEDFEGKQAYIIKLDKAYNRILEIQAEIETIKAEIKEKLYPFDSISLSDRKMVHELYDRYIALSEYDRSQFEPSDIEGLLKSKTQVDNLYLAVWISGISVTVAVIVTAVVIYRIKKRRKERAMNAMPESEE
;
A
#
# COMPACT_ATOMS: atom_id res chain seq x y z
N MET A 1 50.17 14.51 -32.18
CA MET A 1 48.98 13.66 -31.91
C MET A 1 47.95 14.34 -31.03
N LYS A 2 48.26 14.90 -29.87
CA LYS A 2 47.24 15.52 -28.95
C LYS A 2 46.36 16.61 -29.56
N GLN A 3 46.81 17.42 -30.49
CA GLN A 3 46.02 18.53 -31.10
C GLN A 3 44.97 18.05 -32.13
N LYS A 4 45.19 16.92 -32.81
CA LYS A 4 44.22 16.35 -33.76
C LYS A 4 43.04 15.71 -32.99
N THR A 5 43.33 15.00 -31.92
CA THR A 5 42.30 14.34 -31.08
C THR A 5 41.34 15.36 -30.42
N ILE A 6 41.86 16.48 -29.93
CA ILE A 6 41.03 17.56 -29.33
C ILE A 6 40.15 18.22 -30.38
N ARG A 7 40.67 18.47 -31.61
CA ARG A 7 39.87 19.04 -32.71
C ARG A 7 38.77 18.09 -33.19
N THR A 8 39.00 16.81 -33.20
CA THR A 8 37.99 15.77 -33.54
C THR A 8 36.90 15.70 -32.45
N LEU A 9 37.30 15.72 -31.18
CA LEU A 9 36.34 15.72 -30.05
C LEU A 9 35.47 16.98 -30.02
N CYS A 10 36.07 18.18 -30.27
CA CYS A 10 35.29 19.42 -30.35
C CYS A 10 34.40 19.48 -31.61
N ALA A 11 34.78 18.87 -32.73
CA ALA A 11 33.97 18.78 -33.93
C ALA A 11 32.78 17.80 -33.73
N ILE A 12 32.98 16.69 -33.02
CA ILE A 12 31.91 15.77 -32.68
C ILE A 12 30.90 16.43 -31.72
N ILE A 13 31.38 17.14 -30.70
CA ILE A 13 30.51 17.89 -29.78
C ILE A 13 29.74 18.99 -30.51
N LEU A 14 30.35 19.71 -31.43
CA LEU A 14 29.71 20.76 -32.21
C LEU A 14 28.71 20.19 -33.23
N CYS A 15 29.00 19.06 -33.87
CA CYS A 15 28.06 18.38 -34.78
C CYS A 15 26.86 17.78 -34.01
N VAL A 16 27.06 17.25 -32.82
CA VAL A 16 25.96 16.73 -31.96
C VAL A 16 25.07 17.90 -31.52
N THR A 17 25.62 19.04 -31.18
CA THR A 17 24.83 20.24 -30.79
C THR A 17 24.08 20.90 -31.95
N THR A 18 24.61 20.85 -33.20
CA THR A 18 23.94 21.40 -34.38
C THR A 18 22.93 20.45 -35.03
N LEU A 19 23.12 19.14 -34.97
CA LEU A 19 22.15 18.15 -35.44
C LEU A 19 20.97 17.99 -34.44
N LEU A 20 21.20 18.16 -33.16
CA LEU A 20 20.15 18.23 -32.13
C LEU A 20 19.25 19.45 -32.26
N GLY A 21 19.74 20.56 -32.85
CA GLY A 21 18.97 21.81 -33.00
C GLY A 21 17.91 21.81 -34.11
N ALA A 22 17.96 20.91 -35.09
CA ALA A 22 17.13 21.01 -36.30
C ALA A 22 15.99 19.96 -36.41
N GLN A 23 15.96 18.93 -35.56
CA GLN A 23 14.91 17.89 -35.59
C GLN A 23 14.10 17.71 -34.27
N ILE A 24 14.32 18.59 -33.30
CA ILE A 24 13.82 18.38 -31.91
C ILE A 24 12.53 19.16 -31.61
N VAL A 25 12.04 20.06 -32.49
CA VAL A 25 10.93 20.92 -32.08
C VAL A 25 9.55 20.25 -32.13
N ALA A 26 9.28 19.34 -33.04
CA ALA A 26 7.96 18.69 -33.15
C ALA A 26 7.74 17.52 -32.15
N PRO A 27 8.71 16.59 -31.92
CA PRO A 27 8.54 15.56 -30.91
C PRO A 27 8.57 16.09 -29.47
N PHE A 28 9.32 17.16 -29.21
CA PHE A 28 9.41 17.74 -27.86
C PHE A 28 8.08 18.32 -27.35
N SER A 29 7.30 18.96 -28.20
CA SER A 29 6.01 19.54 -27.78
C SER A 29 4.94 18.46 -27.54
N ALA A 30 4.92 17.38 -28.32
CA ALA A 30 3.99 16.26 -28.14
C ALA A 30 4.32 15.49 -26.86
N TYR A 31 5.59 15.19 -26.63
CA TYR A 31 6.06 14.48 -25.45
C TYR A 31 5.83 15.28 -24.15
N ALA A 32 6.10 16.57 -24.15
CA ALA A 32 5.82 17.44 -23.01
C ALA A 32 4.31 17.56 -22.70
N ALA A 33 3.46 17.59 -23.72
CA ALA A 33 2.02 17.59 -23.54
C ALA A 33 1.51 16.27 -22.95
N GLU A 34 2.11 15.15 -23.33
CA GLU A 34 1.79 13.82 -22.82
C GLU A 34 2.20 13.65 -21.36
N GLN A 35 3.41 14.08 -20.97
CA GLN A 35 3.87 14.12 -19.58
C GLN A 35 2.98 14.99 -18.70
N SER A 36 2.57 16.17 -19.19
CA SER A 36 1.63 17.06 -18.50
C SER A 36 0.28 16.37 -18.27
N THR A 37 -0.17 15.57 -19.23
CA THR A 37 -1.44 14.81 -19.14
C THR A 37 -1.35 13.71 -18.08
N VAL A 38 -0.29 12.91 -18.06
CA VAL A 38 -0.08 11.84 -17.06
C VAL A 38 -0.05 12.40 -15.64
N TYR A 39 0.70 13.48 -15.43
CA TYR A 39 0.76 14.17 -14.14
C TYR A 39 -0.61 14.71 -13.69
N SER A 40 -1.36 15.33 -14.63
CA SER A 40 -2.70 15.85 -14.34
C SER A 40 -3.67 14.75 -13.88
N ILE A 41 -3.64 13.59 -14.53
CA ILE A 41 -4.50 12.47 -14.16
C ILE A 41 -4.12 11.94 -12.77
N ALA A 42 -2.83 11.83 -12.47
CA ALA A 42 -2.36 11.44 -11.14
C ALA A 42 -2.83 12.44 -10.06
N ALA A 43 -2.77 13.75 -10.35
CA ALA A 43 -3.28 14.80 -9.46
C ALA A 43 -4.79 14.69 -9.24
N ASP A 44 -5.56 14.35 -10.26
CA ASP A 44 -7.02 14.15 -10.14
C ASP A 44 -7.37 12.97 -9.23
N ILE A 45 -6.60 11.87 -9.29
CA ILE A 45 -6.76 10.74 -8.35
C ILE A 45 -6.52 11.19 -6.91
N ILE A 46 -5.46 11.97 -6.68
CA ILE A 46 -5.14 12.51 -5.35
C ILE A 46 -6.28 13.41 -4.86
N ASN A 47 -6.80 14.30 -5.71
CA ASN A 47 -7.92 15.17 -5.37
C ASN A 47 -9.21 14.39 -5.09
N TRP A 48 -9.48 13.34 -5.86
CA TRP A 48 -10.59 12.43 -5.58
C TRP A 48 -10.40 11.78 -4.20
N LYS A 49 -9.22 11.26 -3.90
CA LYS A 49 -8.95 10.62 -2.60
C LYS A 49 -9.07 11.63 -1.44
N LYS A 50 -8.58 12.86 -1.59
CA LYS A 50 -8.80 13.95 -0.62
C LYS A 50 -10.28 14.10 -0.29
N SER A 51 -11.15 14.12 -1.30
CA SER A 51 -12.60 14.24 -1.08
C SER A 51 -13.21 13.07 -0.30
N THR A 52 -12.63 11.88 -0.38
CA THR A 52 -13.11 10.69 0.35
C THR A 52 -12.69 10.66 1.82
N VAL A 53 -11.69 11.43 2.20
CA VAL A 53 -11.18 11.53 3.58
C VAL A 53 -11.49 12.89 4.24
N GLY A 54 -12.45 13.62 3.68
CA GLY A 54 -12.92 14.89 4.24
C GLY A 54 -11.97 16.07 4.06
N SER A 55 -10.98 15.97 3.16
CA SER A 55 -10.09 17.08 2.81
C SER A 55 -10.59 17.83 1.58
N ASN A 56 -10.38 19.15 1.53
CA ASN A 56 -10.61 19.93 0.33
C ASN A 56 -9.40 19.85 -0.62
N ALA A 57 -9.54 20.37 -1.85
CA ALA A 57 -8.49 20.31 -2.86
C ALA A 57 -7.16 20.98 -2.43
N ASP A 58 -7.24 22.05 -1.63
CA ASP A 58 -6.08 22.78 -1.13
C ASP A 58 -5.49 22.18 0.16
N GLY A 59 -6.19 21.22 0.80
CA GLY A 59 -5.74 20.54 2.00
C GLY A 59 -4.78 19.39 1.71
N HIS A 60 -4.25 18.80 2.79
CA HIS A 60 -3.42 17.60 2.71
C HIS A 60 -4.27 16.35 2.48
N LEU A 61 -3.77 15.40 1.67
CA LEU A 61 -4.36 14.07 1.60
C LEU A 61 -4.17 13.35 2.93
N MET A 62 -2.96 13.39 3.48
CA MET A 62 -2.60 12.74 4.74
C MET A 62 -3.04 13.58 5.94
N ASN A 63 -4.35 13.87 6.01
CA ASN A 63 -5.01 14.43 7.17
C ASN A 63 -5.30 13.35 8.23
N ASP A 64 -5.85 13.72 9.38
CA ASP A 64 -6.11 12.80 10.49
C ASP A 64 -6.97 11.59 10.07
N GLY A 65 -8.00 11.81 9.23
CA GLY A 65 -8.85 10.74 8.71
C GLY A 65 -8.08 9.73 7.85
N PHE A 66 -7.17 10.21 6.99
CA PHE A 66 -6.31 9.34 6.19
C PHE A 66 -5.24 8.64 7.04
N LEU A 67 -4.59 9.38 7.94
CA LEU A 67 -3.51 8.87 8.80
C LEU A 67 -3.98 7.73 9.72
N SER A 68 -5.26 7.67 10.06
CA SER A 68 -5.84 6.52 10.79
C SER A 68 -5.73 5.18 10.03
N LEU A 69 -5.48 5.23 8.72
CA LEU A 69 -5.30 4.05 7.87
C LEU A 69 -3.83 3.61 7.74
N ALA A 70 -2.87 4.35 8.32
CA ALA A 70 -1.45 4.01 8.22
C ALA A 70 -1.17 2.59 8.75
N GLY A 71 -0.39 1.81 8.00
CA GLY A 71 -0.14 0.40 8.27
C GLY A 71 -1.20 -0.55 7.71
N THR A 72 -2.13 -0.04 6.91
CA THR A 72 -3.10 -0.85 6.14
C THR A 72 -2.87 -0.69 4.64
N THR A 73 -3.38 -1.62 3.84
CA THR A 73 -3.25 -1.54 2.38
C THR A 73 -3.79 -0.21 1.82
N PRO A 74 -5.01 0.26 2.17
CA PRO A 74 -5.52 1.53 1.64
C PRO A 74 -4.81 2.78 2.18
N GLY A 75 -3.96 2.66 3.21
CA GLY A 75 -3.26 3.77 3.84
C GLY A 75 -1.80 3.95 3.39
N ASP A 76 -1.17 2.90 2.81
CA ASP A 76 0.28 2.94 2.58
C ASP A 76 0.67 3.19 1.11
N TRP A 77 -0.18 2.86 0.13
CA TRP A 77 0.15 3.04 -1.29
C TRP A 77 0.09 4.50 -1.77
N TYR A 78 -0.81 5.31 -1.21
CA TYR A 78 -0.87 6.75 -1.54
C TYR A 78 0.39 7.51 -1.11
N PRO A 79 0.96 7.34 0.10
CA PRO A 79 2.27 7.90 0.45
C PRO A 79 3.37 7.58 -0.55
N ILE A 80 3.41 6.36 -1.10
CA ILE A 80 4.36 6.00 -2.17
C ILE A 80 4.12 6.86 -3.42
N GLY A 81 2.88 6.98 -3.87
CA GLY A 81 2.52 7.81 -5.02
C GLY A 81 2.90 9.27 -4.84
N LEU A 82 2.54 9.88 -3.70
CA LEU A 82 2.86 11.27 -3.38
C LEU A 82 4.38 11.50 -3.31
N GLY A 83 5.10 10.69 -2.54
CA GLY A 83 6.54 10.83 -2.38
C GLY A 83 7.29 10.68 -3.71
N ARG A 84 6.88 9.72 -4.55
CA ARG A 84 7.50 9.48 -5.86
C ARG A 84 7.12 10.52 -6.93
N LEU A 85 6.02 11.27 -6.75
CA LEU A 85 5.70 12.48 -7.53
C LEU A 85 6.41 13.74 -7.00
N GLY A 86 7.03 13.69 -5.82
CA GLY A 86 7.61 14.86 -5.17
C GLY A 86 6.56 15.82 -4.62
N ILE A 87 5.35 15.34 -4.32
CA ILE A 87 4.28 16.17 -3.75
C ILE A 87 4.51 16.30 -2.24
N THR A 88 4.60 17.55 -1.78
CA THR A 88 4.64 17.85 -0.35
C THR A 88 3.25 17.68 0.26
N ASP A 89 3.16 16.87 1.30
CA ASP A 89 1.95 16.63 2.07
C ASP A 89 2.36 16.42 3.55
N SER A 90 1.60 15.74 4.38
CA SER A 90 1.94 15.45 5.78
C SER A 90 2.82 14.19 5.93
N GLN A 91 3.96 14.13 5.24
CA GLN A 91 4.89 12.99 5.31
C GLN A 91 5.36 12.73 6.75
N THR A 92 5.68 13.79 7.50
CA THR A 92 6.06 13.67 8.92
C THR A 92 4.92 13.09 9.76
N GLY A 93 3.68 13.49 9.49
CA GLY A 93 2.50 12.92 10.14
C GLY A 93 2.35 11.42 9.83
N TYR A 94 2.52 11.04 8.56
CA TYR A 94 2.50 9.63 8.18
C TYR A 94 3.60 8.83 8.89
N LEU A 95 4.84 9.34 8.88
CA LEU A 95 5.97 8.68 9.56
C LEU A 95 5.73 8.52 11.06
N ALA A 96 5.14 9.51 11.71
CA ALA A 96 4.81 9.45 13.13
C ALA A 96 3.79 8.33 13.43
N VAL A 97 2.68 8.31 12.68
CA VAL A 97 1.60 7.34 12.91
C VAL A 97 2.00 5.92 12.51
N ILE A 98 2.72 5.75 11.40
CA ILE A 98 3.18 4.42 10.99
C ILE A 98 4.23 3.85 11.95
N ASN A 99 5.11 4.70 12.49
CA ASN A 99 6.08 4.30 13.50
C ASN A 99 5.39 3.77 14.77
N GLU A 100 4.38 4.48 15.25
CA GLU A 100 3.57 4.08 16.41
C GLU A 100 2.80 2.76 16.11
N THR A 101 2.23 2.65 14.92
CA THR A 101 1.50 1.45 14.48
C THR A 101 2.43 0.22 14.44
N VAL A 102 3.62 0.37 13.88
CA VAL A 102 4.64 -0.68 13.84
C VAL A 102 5.07 -1.06 15.25
N GLN A 103 5.40 -0.08 16.11
CA GLN A 103 5.78 -0.31 17.50
C GLN A 103 4.71 -1.11 18.25
N LYS A 104 3.43 -0.73 18.12
CA LYS A 104 2.31 -1.43 18.77
C LYS A 104 2.16 -2.86 18.26
N ARG A 105 2.22 -3.07 16.94
CA ARG A 105 2.09 -4.42 16.34
C ARG A 105 3.26 -5.34 16.72
N TYR A 106 4.46 -4.81 16.87
CA TYR A 106 5.64 -5.58 17.32
C TYR A 106 5.59 -6.03 18.77
N GLN A 107 4.67 -5.52 19.57
CA GLN A 107 4.41 -6.04 20.92
C GLN A 107 3.69 -7.40 20.92
N THR A 108 3.14 -7.80 19.79
CA THR A 108 2.48 -9.11 19.62
C THR A 108 3.44 -10.13 19.01
N ALA A 109 3.21 -11.43 19.28
CA ALA A 109 4.03 -12.49 18.72
C ALA A 109 3.97 -12.57 17.18
N GLU A 110 2.90 -12.07 16.58
CA GLU A 110 2.67 -12.07 15.13
C GLU A 110 3.31 -10.88 14.42
N LYS A 111 3.77 -9.87 15.18
CA LYS A 111 4.29 -8.62 14.64
C LYS A 111 3.31 -8.01 13.61
N LEU A 112 3.77 -7.73 12.39
CA LEU A 112 2.89 -7.17 11.34
C LEU A 112 1.93 -8.21 10.74
N ASP A 113 2.39 -9.43 10.52
CA ASP A 113 1.57 -10.57 10.07
C ASP A 113 2.38 -11.87 10.15
N ARG A 114 1.76 -12.96 10.58
CA ARG A 114 2.44 -14.25 10.72
C ARG A 114 2.85 -14.88 9.39
N THR A 115 2.12 -14.60 8.33
CA THR A 115 2.25 -15.27 7.03
C THR A 115 2.68 -14.30 5.93
N LYS A 116 2.09 -13.09 5.91
CA LYS A 116 2.24 -12.13 4.83
C LYS A 116 3.49 -11.26 5.02
N SER A 117 4.62 -11.65 4.44
CA SER A 117 5.83 -10.82 4.42
C SER A 117 5.63 -9.50 3.69
N THR A 118 4.68 -9.42 2.77
CA THR A 118 4.36 -8.20 2.02
C THR A 118 3.87 -7.05 2.90
N GLU A 119 3.43 -7.30 4.13
CA GLU A 119 3.13 -6.24 5.11
C GLU A 119 4.39 -5.41 5.42
N TRP A 120 5.53 -6.09 5.67
CA TRP A 120 6.82 -5.42 5.88
C TRP A 120 7.26 -4.63 4.65
N HIS A 121 7.16 -5.25 3.47
CA HIS A 121 7.63 -4.67 2.22
C HIS A 121 6.84 -3.41 1.85
N ARG A 122 5.51 -3.44 1.96
CA ARG A 122 4.64 -2.30 1.70
C ARG A 122 4.95 -1.14 2.65
N ILE A 123 5.02 -1.40 3.96
CA ILE A 123 5.31 -0.37 4.96
C ILE A 123 6.72 0.19 4.74
N ALA A 124 7.71 -0.66 4.48
CA ALA A 124 9.08 -0.20 4.21
C ALA A 124 9.14 0.76 3.01
N LEU A 125 8.46 0.42 1.91
CA LEU A 125 8.41 1.28 0.72
C LEU A 125 7.67 2.60 0.98
N ALA A 126 6.60 2.58 1.76
CA ALA A 126 5.85 3.78 2.13
C ALA A 126 6.66 4.69 3.07
N VAL A 127 7.38 4.12 4.02
CA VAL A 127 8.31 4.84 4.90
C VAL A 127 9.42 5.51 4.08
N LEU A 128 10.06 4.79 3.16
CA LEU A 128 11.08 5.33 2.27
C LEU A 128 10.57 6.48 1.40
N ALA A 129 9.40 6.30 0.78
CA ALA A 129 8.78 7.32 -0.06
C ALA A 129 8.38 8.58 0.74
N SER A 130 8.17 8.44 2.04
CA SER A 130 7.88 9.53 2.97
C SER A 130 9.13 10.14 3.59
N GLY A 131 10.35 9.67 3.23
CA GLY A 131 11.63 10.20 3.71
C GLY A 131 12.14 9.60 5.02
N GLY A 132 11.53 8.49 5.50
CA GLY A 132 11.98 7.75 6.68
C GLY A 132 12.95 6.60 6.35
N ASP A 133 13.49 5.96 7.39
CA ASP A 133 14.32 4.76 7.26
C ASP A 133 13.59 3.54 7.88
N PRO A 134 13.18 2.55 7.07
CA PRO A 134 12.47 1.37 7.56
C PRO A 134 13.33 0.43 8.41
N ARG A 135 14.65 0.66 8.49
CA ARG A 135 15.55 -0.12 9.35
C ARG A 135 15.59 0.40 10.79
N HIS A 136 15.05 1.59 11.04
CA HIS A 136 15.07 2.26 12.32
C HIS A 136 13.67 2.67 12.79
N MET A 137 12.75 1.68 12.84
CA MET A 137 11.38 1.90 13.30
C MET A 137 11.25 1.61 14.80
N GLY A 138 10.16 2.11 15.38
CA GLY A 138 9.90 2.00 16.82
C GLY A 138 10.50 3.17 17.62
N VAL A 139 10.19 3.21 18.91
CA VAL A 139 10.57 4.32 19.81
C VAL A 139 12.09 4.52 19.89
N ASN A 140 12.85 3.41 19.87
CA ASN A 140 14.32 3.43 19.99
C ASN A 140 15.01 3.14 18.65
N GLY A 141 14.27 3.05 17.53
CA GLY A 141 14.83 2.67 16.25
C GLY A 141 15.32 1.22 16.16
N GLU A 142 14.79 0.32 16.99
CA GLU A 142 15.27 -1.08 17.10
C GLU A 142 14.61 -2.03 16.10
N ILE A 143 13.59 -1.58 15.37
CA ILE A 143 12.83 -2.43 14.45
C ILE A 143 13.35 -2.21 13.03
N ASP A 144 13.93 -3.25 12.45
CA ASP A 144 14.39 -3.29 11.06
C ASP A 144 13.35 -4.04 10.19
N LEU A 145 12.53 -3.28 9.45
CA LEU A 145 11.52 -3.85 8.56
C LEU A 145 12.14 -4.54 7.33
N ILE A 146 13.32 -4.11 6.91
CA ILE A 146 14.02 -4.74 5.77
C ILE A 146 14.51 -6.13 6.18
N ALA A 147 15.25 -6.24 7.27
CA ALA A 147 15.73 -7.51 7.78
C ALA A 147 14.58 -8.49 8.08
N ASP A 148 13.62 -8.04 8.89
CA ASP A 148 12.49 -8.87 9.33
C ASP A 148 11.55 -9.26 8.17
N GLY A 149 11.42 -8.40 7.16
CA GLY A 149 10.58 -8.65 5.98
C GLY A 149 11.23 -9.58 4.96
N THR A 150 12.57 -9.63 4.93
CA THR A 150 13.32 -10.27 3.83
C THR A 150 14.30 -11.31 4.31
N TYR A 151 15.56 -10.95 4.50
CA TYR A 151 16.66 -11.89 4.66
C TYR A 151 16.75 -12.52 6.05
N ASN A 152 16.10 -11.98 7.06
CA ASN A 152 16.17 -12.48 8.44
C ASN A 152 14.80 -12.49 9.14
N ARG A 153 13.81 -13.15 8.55
CA ARG A 153 12.47 -13.25 9.13
C ARG A 153 12.46 -14.07 10.42
N GLY A 154 12.15 -13.42 11.54
CA GLY A 154 12.09 -14.07 12.86
C GLY A 154 10.88 -15.01 13.04
N LEU A 155 9.77 -14.83 12.31
CA LEU A 155 8.56 -15.66 12.43
C LEU A 155 8.51 -16.80 11.42
N THR A 156 9.06 -16.59 10.24
CA THR A 156 9.17 -17.60 9.18
C THR A 156 10.53 -17.43 8.51
N VAL A 157 11.25 -18.53 8.30
CA VAL A 157 12.55 -18.51 7.61
C VAL A 157 12.41 -18.28 6.09
N SER A 158 11.21 -18.34 5.56
CA SER A 158 10.94 -18.17 4.13
C SER A 158 9.88 -17.11 3.86
N PRO A 159 10.20 -16.06 3.09
CA PRO A 159 9.20 -15.14 2.52
C PRO A 159 8.17 -15.87 1.64
N GLY A 160 8.55 -16.98 1.04
CA GLY A 160 7.71 -17.82 0.17
C GLY A 160 6.54 -18.51 0.87
N ARG A 161 6.37 -18.36 2.20
CA ARG A 161 5.16 -18.83 2.87
C ARG A 161 3.90 -18.14 2.33
N GLN A 162 4.03 -16.94 1.79
CA GLN A 162 2.98 -16.21 1.07
C GLN A 162 2.96 -16.55 -0.46
N GLY A 163 3.68 -17.58 -0.88
CA GLY A 163 3.91 -17.88 -2.29
C GLY A 163 4.90 -16.93 -2.93
N ILE A 164 4.85 -16.83 -4.27
CA ILE A 164 5.77 -16.02 -5.06
C ILE A 164 5.76 -14.53 -4.66
N ASN A 165 4.64 -13.99 -4.18
CA ASN A 165 4.52 -12.58 -3.79
C ASN A 165 5.51 -12.19 -2.69
N GLY A 166 5.80 -13.09 -1.77
CA GLY A 166 6.78 -12.85 -0.72
C GLY A 166 8.20 -12.68 -1.26
N TRP A 167 8.56 -13.43 -2.29
CA TRP A 167 9.84 -13.32 -2.98
C TRP A 167 9.94 -12.07 -3.85
N ILE A 168 8.90 -11.80 -4.65
CA ILE A 168 8.81 -10.63 -5.53
C ILE A 168 8.97 -9.33 -4.73
N TRP A 169 8.08 -9.10 -3.76
CA TRP A 169 8.08 -7.87 -2.98
C TRP A 169 9.27 -7.77 -2.03
N GLY A 170 9.80 -8.91 -1.57
CA GLY A 170 11.04 -8.97 -0.81
C GLY A 170 12.24 -8.48 -1.62
N LEU A 171 12.37 -8.92 -2.88
CA LEU A 171 13.44 -8.46 -3.77
C LEU A 171 13.31 -6.96 -4.09
N ILE A 172 12.08 -6.48 -4.35
CA ILE A 172 11.79 -5.05 -4.55
C ILE A 172 12.20 -4.25 -3.31
N ALA A 173 11.86 -4.71 -2.11
CA ALA A 173 12.24 -4.02 -0.87
C ALA A 173 13.75 -4.01 -0.65
N LEU A 174 14.45 -5.11 -0.89
CA LEU A 174 15.93 -5.19 -0.82
C LEU A 174 16.60 -4.25 -1.81
N ASP A 175 16.04 -4.14 -3.01
CA ASP A 175 16.62 -3.34 -4.07
C ASP A 175 16.25 -1.86 -4.03
N SER A 176 15.24 -1.50 -3.23
CA SER A 176 14.74 -0.12 -3.16
C SER A 176 15.82 0.91 -2.78
N LYS A 177 16.70 0.57 -1.85
CA LYS A 177 17.91 1.36 -1.49
C LYS A 177 19.21 0.58 -1.71
N ARG A 178 19.16 -0.55 -2.43
CA ARG A 178 20.30 -1.44 -2.65
C ARG A 178 20.90 -1.96 -1.34
N TYR A 179 20.04 -2.37 -0.40
CA TYR A 179 20.47 -2.87 0.90
C TYR A 179 21.42 -4.06 0.79
N GLU A 180 22.47 -4.04 1.59
CA GLU A 180 23.36 -5.18 1.73
C GLU A 180 22.66 -6.30 2.50
N VAL A 181 22.84 -7.53 2.03
CA VAL A 181 22.37 -8.72 2.73
C VAL A 181 23.55 -9.31 3.48
N PRO A 182 23.49 -9.45 4.82
CA PRO A 182 24.57 -10.05 5.61
C PRO A 182 24.93 -11.46 5.15
N SER A 183 26.21 -11.83 5.26
CA SER A 183 26.72 -13.13 4.81
C SER A 183 26.17 -14.32 5.60
N ASP A 184 25.66 -14.07 6.81
CA ASP A 184 25.01 -15.05 7.72
C ASP A 184 23.47 -15.00 7.65
N ALA A 185 22.92 -14.26 6.69
CA ALA A 185 21.48 -14.15 6.50
C ALA A 185 20.84 -15.51 6.17
N VAL A 186 19.59 -15.68 6.59
CA VAL A 186 18.80 -16.90 6.33
C VAL A 186 18.48 -17.04 4.84
N ASN A 187 18.15 -15.93 4.18
CA ASN A 187 17.89 -15.89 2.74
C ASN A 187 18.84 -14.88 2.09
N THR A 188 19.55 -15.28 1.07
CA THR A 188 20.39 -14.41 0.27
C THR A 188 19.58 -13.68 -0.81
N ARG A 189 20.13 -12.64 -1.40
CA ARG A 189 19.51 -11.99 -2.59
C ARG A 189 19.36 -12.96 -3.76
N GLU A 190 20.33 -13.88 -3.93
CA GLU A 190 20.27 -14.92 -4.95
C GLU A 190 19.09 -15.87 -4.72
N ASP A 191 18.77 -16.20 -3.46
CA ASP A 191 17.59 -17.03 -3.15
C ASP A 191 16.31 -16.34 -3.61
N PHE A 192 16.18 -15.03 -3.41
CA PHE A 192 15.00 -14.28 -3.90
C PHE A 192 14.88 -14.36 -5.43
N ILE A 193 15.99 -14.17 -6.14
CA ILE A 193 16.00 -14.26 -7.61
C ILE A 193 15.63 -15.67 -8.05
N VAL A 194 16.30 -16.69 -7.54
CA VAL A 194 16.09 -18.09 -7.93
C VAL A 194 14.68 -18.56 -7.61
N GLU A 195 14.15 -18.20 -6.43
CA GLU A 195 12.80 -18.56 -6.05
C GLU A 195 11.73 -17.92 -6.95
N ILE A 196 11.98 -16.73 -7.52
CA ILE A 196 11.12 -16.16 -8.57
C ILE A 196 11.31 -16.95 -9.87
N LEU A 197 12.54 -17.11 -10.35
CA LEU A 197 12.84 -17.76 -11.65
C LEU A 197 12.24 -19.17 -11.74
N ARG A 198 12.35 -19.97 -10.68
CA ARG A 198 11.87 -21.37 -10.67
C ARG A 198 10.36 -21.54 -10.79
N THR A 199 9.60 -20.45 -10.60
CA THR A 199 8.13 -20.44 -10.73
C THR A 199 7.64 -19.97 -12.10
N GLN A 200 8.57 -19.60 -13.04
CA GLN A 200 8.18 -19.27 -14.41
C GLN A 200 7.57 -20.48 -15.11
N ARG A 201 6.46 -20.26 -15.80
CA ARG A 201 5.74 -21.26 -16.55
C ARG A 201 6.29 -21.41 -17.97
N SER A 202 5.90 -22.48 -18.65
CA SER A 202 6.36 -22.78 -20.01
C SER A 202 5.86 -21.76 -21.06
N ASP A 203 4.81 -20.99 -20.78
CA ASP A 203 4.34 -19.89 -21.62
C ASP A 203 5.09 -18.57 -21.40
N GLY A 204 6.01 -18.51 -20.43
CA GLY A 204 6.77 -17.33 -20.06
C GLY A 204 6.15 -16.49 -18.94
N GLY A 205 4.92 -16.78 -18.53
CA GLY A 205 4.24 -16.07 -17.45
C GLY A 205 4.51 -16.66 -16.06
N PHE A 206 3.91 -16.02 -15.06
CA PHE A 206 3.93 -16.41 -13.65
C PHE A 206 2.52 -16.48 -13.10
N ALA A 207 2.29 -17.19 -12.00
CA ALA A 207 1.00 -17.23 -11.34
C ALA A 207 1.15 -17.31 -9.82
N PHE A 208 0.16 -16.77 -9.11
CA PHE A 208 0.09 -16.91 -7.65
C PHE A 208 -0.26 -18.35 -7.25
N THR A 209 -1.27 -18.91 -7.90
CA THR A 209 -1.74 -20.29 -7.70
C THR A 209 -2.28 -20.87 -9.02
N GLY A 210 -2.54 -22.16 -9.05
CA GLY A 210 -3.16 -22.83 -10.22
C GLY A 210 -2.19 -23.08 -11.36
N GLU A 211 -2.71 -23.32 -12.56
CA GLU A 211 -1.94 -23.73 -13.74
C GLU A 211 -1.89 -22.67 -14.85
N VAL A 212 -2.63 -21.58 -14.71
CA VAL A 212 -2.73 -20.49 -15.70
C VAL A 212 -1.87 -19.33 -15.26
N SER A 213 -1.08 -18.77 -16.17
CA SER A 213 -0.29 -17.57 -15.92
C SER A 213 -1.21 -16.36 -15.67
N ASP A 214 -0.79 -15.50 -14.75
CA ASP A 214 -1.51 -14.34 -14.27
C ASP A 214 -0.79 -13.04 -14.63
N VAL A 215 -1.53 -12.06 -15.10
CA VAL A 215 -0.97 -10.78 -15.58
C VAL A 215 -0.30 -10.01 -14.44
N ASP A 216 -0.95 -9.94 -13.28
CA ASP A 216 -0.44 -9.18 -12.15
C ASP A 216 0.87 -9.76 -11.64
N ILE A 217 0.90 -11.09 -11.43
CA ILE A 217 2.09 -11.78 -10.92
C ILE A 217 3.24 -11.72 -11.94
N THR A 218 2.93 -11.86 -13.23
CA THR A 218 3.95 -11.75 -14.29
C THR A 218 4.54 -10.33 -14.31
N ALA A 219 3.69 -9.30 -14.26
CA ALA A 219 4.14 -7.92 -14.23
C ALA A 219 4.96 -7.59 -12.97
N MET A 220 4.53 -8.07 -11.79
CA MET A 220 5.27 -7.87 -10.53
C MET A 220 6.60 -8.64 -10.53
N ALA A 221 6.67 -9.84 -11.11
CA ALA A 221 7.94 -10.57 -11.26
C ALA A 221 8.93 -9.80 -12.15
N ILE A 222 8.46 -9.21 -13.26
CA ILE A 222 9.27 -8.32 -14.10
C ILE A 222 9.79 -7.13 -13.29
N GLN A 223 8.95 -6.48 -12.50
CA GLN A 223 9.36 -5.33 -11.66
C GLN A 223 10.50 -5.70 -10.70
N ALA A 224 10.39 -6.84 -10.04
CA ALA A 224 11.43 -7.33 -9.13
C ALA A 224 12.74 -7.69 -9.84
N LEU A 225 12.66 -8.30 -11.01
CA LEU A 225 13.81 -8.79 -11.75
C LEU A 225 14.47 -7.72 -12.65
N ALA A 226 13.80 -6.58 -12.92
CA ALA A 226 14.28 -5.53 -13.82
C ALA A 226 15.70 -5.02 -13.51
N PRO A 227 16.14 -4.84 -12.24
CA PRO A 227 17.51 -4.42 -11.93
C PRO A 227 18.60 -5.37 -12.47
N TYR A 228 18.25 -6.62 -12.73
CA TYR A 228 19.17 -7.68 -13.19
C TYR A 228 19.08 -7.93 -14.69
N TYR A 229 18.24 -7.20 -15.43
CA TYR A 229 17.98 -7.40 -16.85
C TYR A 229 19.25 -7.35 -17.72
N ASN A 230 20.22 -6.51 -17.36
CA ASN A 230 21.49 -6.38 -18.08
C ASN A 230 22.61 -7.29 -17.52
N SER A 231 22.33 -8.10 -16.48
CA SER A 231 23.29 -9.06 -15.93
C SER A 231 23.51 -10.24 -16.88
N LYS A 232 24.75 -10.74 -16.91
CA LYS A 232 25.13 -11.96 -17.66
C LYS A 232 25.04 -13.22 -16.79
N THR A 233 24.72 -13.07 -15.50
CA THR A 233 24.64 -14.19 -14.56
C THR A 233 23.62 -15.21 -15.05
N VAL A 234 24.07 -16.45 -15.20
CA VAL A 234 23.22 -17.59 -15.54
C VAL A 234 22.86 -18.30 -14.24
N TYR A 235 21.57 -18.40 -13.96
CA TYR A 235 21.04 -19.11 -12.81
C TYR A 235 20.65 -20.52 -13.21
N SER A 236 21.14 -21.53 -12.47
CA SER A 236 20.77 -22.94 -12.66
C SER A 236 19.85 -23.36 -11.52
N TYR A 237 18.65 -23.86 -11.85
CA TYR A 237 17.62 -24.21 -10.89
C TYR A 237 16.69 -25.30 -11.41
N THR A 238 16.07 -26.05 -10.49
CA THR A 238 14.97 -26.96 -10.80
C THR A 238 13.66 -26.16 -10.78
N SER A 239 12.90 -26.17 -11.87
CA SER A 239 11.58 -25.54 -11.91
C SER A 239 10.66 -26.13 -10.83
N SER A 240 9.82 -25.30 -10.23
CA SER A 240 8.78 -25.76 -9.29
C SER A 240 7.43 -26.01 -9.96
N VAL A 241 7.28 -25.64 -11.24
CA VAL A 241 5.98 -25.67 -11.96
C VAL A 241 6.05 -26.37 -13.31
N VAL A 242 7.20 -26.34 -14.01
CA VAL A 242 7.36 -26.98 -15.33
C VAL A 242 7.87 -28.41 -15.15
N LYS A 243 7.21 -29.37 -15.80
CA LYS A 243 7.59 -30.79 -15.77
C LYS A 243 8.05 -31.27 -17.15
N THR A 244 8.98 -32.20 -17.14
CA THR A 244 9.37 -32.96 -18.32
C THR A 244 8.29 -33.95 -18.76
N SER A 245 8.43 -34.53 -19.93
CA SER A 245 7.54 -35.60 -20.43
C SER A 245 7.52 -36.84 -19.52
N GLU A 246 8.56 -37.03 -18.71
CA GLU A 246 8.67 -38.13 -17.75
C GLU A 246 8.07 -37.80 -16.37
N GLY A 247 7.54 -36.57 -16.20
CA GLY A 247 6.88 -36.11 -14.98
C GLY A 247 7.81 -35.54 -13.90
N ALA A 248 9.13 -35.53 -14.12
CA ALA A 248 10.08 -34.85 -13.25
C ALA A 248 10.02 -33.33 -13.47
N TYR A 249 10.36 -32.53 -12.44
CA TYR A 249 10.52 -31.09 -12.62
C TYR A 249 11.72 -30.79 -13.52
N ALA A 250 11.55 -29.80 -14.40
CA ALA A 250 12.55 -29.46 -15.42
C ALA A 250 13.76 -28.75 -14.81
N GLU A 251 14.96 -29.15 -15.21
CA GLU A 251 16.18 -28.41 -14.94
C GLU A 251 16.30 -27.25 -15.92
N CYS A 252 16.52 -26.06 -15.38
CA CYS A 252 16.60 -24.80 -16.12
C CYS A 252 17.96 -24.12 -15.90
N SER A 253 18.44 -23.45 -16.94
CA SER A 253 19.64 -22.62 -16.87
C SER A 253 19.39 -21.38 -17.72
N LYS A 254 19.07 -20.26 -17.08
CA LYS A 254 18.65 -19.01 -17.75
C LYS A 254 19.26 -17.78 -17.09
N THR A 255 19.47 -16.75 -17.89
CA THR A 255 19.68 -15.39 -17.41
C THR A 255 18.36 -14.76 -17.02
N VAL A 256 18.39 -13.72 -16.18
CA VAL A 256 17.19 -12.92 -15.87
C VAL A 256 16.61 -12.28 -17.13
N ARG A 257 17.45 -11.88 -18.08
CA ARG A 257 17.01 -11.34 -19.38
C ARG A 257 16.11 -12.31 -20.14
N GLU A 258 16.55 -13.57 -20.31
CA GLU A 258 15.75 -14.58 -21.02
C GLU A 258 14.38 -14.76 -20.37
N VAL A 259 14.33 -14.81 -19.04
CA VAL A 259 13.08 -14.92 -18.29
C VAL A 259 12.17 -13.69 -18.51
N ILE A 260 12.73 -12.48 -18.43
CA ILE A 260 11.97 -11.25 -18.65
C ILE A 260 11.49 -11.12 -20.09
N ASP A 261 12.32 -11.45 -21.08
CA ASP A 261 11.96 -11.36 -22.50
C ASP A 261 10.79 -12.31 -22.84
N GLU A 262 10.79 -13.53 -22.29
CA GLU A 262 9.69 -14.49 -22.39
C GLU A 262 8.41 -13.91 -21.73
N SER A 263 8.55 -13.30 -20.54
CA SER A 263 7.42 -12.72 -19.81
C SER A 263 6.82 -11.50 -20.52
N VAL A 264 7.66 -10.63 -21.09
CA VAL A 264 7.23 -9.48 -21.89
C VAL A 264 6.51 -9.93 -23.16
N ALA A 265 7.02 -10.99 -23.83
CA ALA A 265 6.37 -11.58 -24.99
C ALA A 265 5.00 -12.17 -24.63
N TRP A 266 4.90 -12.87 -23.50
CA TRP A 266 3.63 -13.39 -23.00
C TRP A 266 2.65 -12.26 -22.69
N LEU A 267 3.03 -11.21 -21.94
CA LEU A 267 2.18 -10.05 -21.65
C LEU A 267 1.68 -9.41 -22.96
N SER A 268 2.56 -9.19 -23.94
CA SER A 268 2.16 -8.65 -25.24
C SER A 268 1.11 -9.53 -25.94
N SER A 269 1.21 -10.86 -25.80
CA SER A 269 0.29 -11.79 -26.44
C SER A 269 -1.10 -11.82 -25.82
N VAL A 270 -1.23 -11.52 -24.52
CA VAL A 270 -2.49 -11.54 -23.78
C VAL A 270 -3.15 -10.18 -23.63
N GLN A 271 -2.51 -9.10 -24.13
CA GLN A 271 -3.09 -7.77 -24.14
C GLN A 271 -4.34 -7.71 -25.00
N CYS A 272 -5.44 -7.19 -24.46
CA CYS A 272 -6.71 -7.04 -25.16
C CYS A 272 -6.66 -5.94 -26.24
N SER A 273 -7.55 -6.03 -27.22
CA SER A 273 -7.65 -5.10 -28.36
C SER A 273 -7.81 -3.63 -27.96
N ASP A 274 -8.33 -3.40 -26.78
CA ASP A 274 -8.62 -2.07 -26.26
C ASP A 274 -7.51 -1.54 -25.31
N GLY A 275 -6.35 -2.20 -25.31
CA GLY A 275 -5.17 -1.78 -24.56
C GLY A 275 -5.09 -2.30 -23.12
N TYR A 276 -6.19 -2.76 -22.51
CA TYR A 276 -6.20 -3.28 -21.15
C TYR A 276 -5.80 -4.75 -21.05
N PHE A 277 -5.71 -5.25 -19.81
CA PHE A 277 -5.45 -6.64 -19.48
C PHE A 277 -6.59 -7.24 -18.65
N SER A 278 -6.64 -8.57 -18.61
CA SER A 278 -7.59 -9.33 -17.79
C SER A 278 -6.83 -10.30 -16.89
N SER A 279 -7.26 -10.45 -15.65
CA SER A 279 -6.76 -11.44 -14.72
C SER A 279 -7.94 -12.22 -14.11
N TRP A 280 -7.75 -13.52 -13.85
CA TRP A 280 -8.79 -14.40 -13.28
C TRP A 280 -10.12 -14.39 -14.06
N GLY A 281 -10.05 -14.16 -15.38
CA GLY A 281 -11.23 -14.10 -16.24
C GLY A 281 -12.00 -12.77 -16.18
N MET A 282 -11.50 -11.80 -15.42
CA MET A 282 -12.10 -10.47 -15.28
C MET A 282 -11.21 -9.38 -15.87
N GLN A 283 -11.81 -8.48 -16.62
CA GLN A 283 -11.17 -7.25 -17.07
C GLN A 283 -11.14 -6.27 -15.90
N ASN A 284 -9.93 -5.86 -15.49
CA ASN A 284 -9.77 -4.94 -14.39
C ASN A 284 -8.63 -3.95 -14.65
N VAL A 285 -8.67 -2.82 -13.99
CA VAL A 285 -7.69 -1.76 -14.20
C VAL A 285 -6.37 -2.05 -13.49
N GLU A 286 -6.40 -2.81 -12.39
CA GLU A 286 -5.23 -3.12 -11.57
C GLU A 286 -4.21 -3.95 -12.35
N SER A 287 -4.66 -4.98 -13.07
CA SER A 287 -3.77 -5.78 -13.93
C SER A 287 -3.09 -4.93 -15.00
N THR A 288 -3.84 -3.99 -15.59
CA THR A 288 -3.29 -3.05 -16.58
C THR A 288 -2.28 -2.09 -15.95
N ALA A 289 -2.55 -1.63 -14.72
CA ALA A 289 -1.66 -0.78 -13.96
C ALA A 289 -0.33 -1.49 -13.63
N GLN A 290 -0.39 -2.76 -13.20
CA GLN A 290 0.83 -3.55 -12.93
C GLN A 290 1.70 -3.70 -14.18
N VAL A 291 1.11 -3.93 -15.35
CA VAL A 291 1.87 -4.00 -16.61
C VAL A 291 2.52 -2.66 -16.94
N LEU A 292 1.82 -1.54 -16.75
CA LEU A 292 2.41 -0.20 -16.97
C LEU A 292 3.62 0.04 -16.07
N VAL A 293 3.56 -0.37 -14.79
CA VAL A 293 4.72 -0.29 -13.88
C VAL A 293 5.87 -1.15 -14.38
N ALA A 294 5.60 -2.40 -14.79
CA ALA A 294 6.62 -3.31 -15.29
C ALA A 294 7.36 -2.77 -16.52
N LEU A 295 6.63 -2.28 -17.51
CA LEU A 295 7.20 -1.71 -18.74
C LEU A 295 8.01 -0.46 -18.44
N SER A 296 7.49 0.46 -17.63
CA SER A 296 8.19 1.68 -17.23
C SER A 296 9.47 1.37 -16.45
N THR A 297 9.45 0.34 -15.59
CA THR A 297 10.63 -0.09 -14.82
C THR A 297 11.71 -0.70 -15.70
N LEU A 298 11.34 -1.42 -16.76
CA LEU A 298 12.27 -1.95 -17.77
C LEU A 298 12.78 -0.88 -18.74
N GLY A 299 12.25 0.34 -18.72
CA GLY A 299 12.55 1.36 -19.71
C GLY A 299 11.93 1.07 -21.08
N VAL A 300 10.83 0.31 -21.12
CA VAL A 300 10.03 0.07 -22.33
C VAL A 300 8.98 1.18 -22.44
N ASP A 301 8.93 1.84 -23.58
CA ASP A 301 7.94 2.88 -23.85
C ASP A 301 6.56 2.27 -24.08
N ALA A 302 5.75 2.19 -23.03
CA ALA A 302 4.43 1.58 -23.06
C ALA A 302 3.43 2.30 -24.01
N LEU A 303 3.76 3.52 -24.45
CA LEU A 303 2.89 4.33 -25.32
C LEU A 303 3.27 4.20 -26.80
N HIS A 304 4.53 3.87 -27.10
CA HIS A 304 5.04 3.84 -28.48
C HIS A 304 5.63 2.47 -28.88
N ASP A 305 5.82 1.54 -27.98
CA ASP A 305 6.29 0.20 -28.31
C ASP A 305 5.16 -0.60 -29.00
N SER A 306 5.41 -0.96 -30.27
CA SER A 306 4.42 -1.66 -31.11
C SER A 306 3.94 -2.99 -30.51
N ARG A 307 4.70 -3.62 -29.64
CA ARG A 307 4.31 -4.84 -28.92
C ARG A 307 3.09 -4.60 -28.01
N PHE A 308 2.95 -3.39 -27.47
CA PHE A 308 1.91 -3.00 -26.52
C PHE A 308 0.87 -2.01 -27.06
N ILE A 309 0.81 -1.86 -28.40
CA ILE A 309 -0.25 -1.12 -29.09
C ILE A 309 -1.15 -2.14 -29.78
N LYS A 310 -2.41 -2.24 -29.37
CA LYS A 310 -3.42 -3.16 -29.93
C LYS A 310 -4.57 -2.36 -30.53
N ASN A 311 -4.82 -2.56 -31.83
CA ASN A 311 -5.83 -1.77 -32.58
C ASN A 311 -5.69 -0.25 -32.42
N GLY A 312 -4.45 0.25 -32.25
CA GLY A 312 -4.18 1.66 -32.00
C GLY A 312 -4.35 2.11 -30.55
N ASN A 313 -4.74 1.22 -29.64
CA ASN A 313 -4.85 1.52 -28.20
C ASN A 313 -3.58 1.12 -27.47
N THR A 314 -3.07 2.02 -26.65
CA THR A 314 -1.92 1.81 -25.75
C THR A 314 -2.37 1.21 -24.41
N VAL A 315 -1.40 0.85 -23.55
CA VAL A 315 -1.67 0.44 -22.18
C VAL A 315 -2.35 1.57 -21.38
N LEU A 316 -1.96 2.82 -21.64
CA LEU A 316 -2.58 3.99 -20.99
C LEU A 316 -4.04 4.16 -21.41
N ASP A 317 -4.37 3.97 -22.70
CA ASP A 317 -5.75 3.99 -23.16
C ASP A 317 -6.58 2.92 -22.47
N GLY A 318 -6.00 1.74 -22.25
CA GLY A 318 -6.61 0.65 -21.48
C GLY A 318 -6.94 1.03 -20.04
N ILE A 319 -6.04 1.77 -19.36
CA ILE A 319 -6.27 2.29 -18.00
C ILE A 319 -7.36 3.37 -18.01
N LEU A 320 -7.28 4.33 -18.93
CA LEU A 320 -8.16 5.51 -18.93
C LEU A 320 -9.63 5.18 -19.17
N LYS A 321 -9.96 4.01 -19.71
CA LYS A 321 -11.33 3.53 -19.81
C LYS A 321 -12.03 3.41 -18.47
N TYR A 322 -11.30 3.10 -17.41
CA TYR A 322 -11.84 2.88 -16.07
C TYR A 322 -11.97 4.17 -15.25
N ARG A 323 -11.60 5.33 -15.84
CA ARG A 323 -11.64 6.63 -15.16
C ARG A 323 -13.06 7.18 -15.10
N LEU A 324 -13.47 7.60 -13.91
CA LEU A 324 -14.73 8.33 -13.70
C LEU A 324 -14.54 9.85 -13.78
N SER A 325 -15.64 10.56 -13.97
CA SER A 325 -15.65 12.04 -14.02
C SER A 325 -15.20 12.73 -12.73
N ASN A 326 -15.23 12.02 -11.61
CA ASN A 326 -14.74 12.53 -10.33
C ASN A 326 -13.22 12.37 -10.12
N GLY A 327 -12.51 11.81 -11.10
CA GLY A 327 -11.05 11.59 -11.06
C GLY A 327 -10.61 10.24 -10.51
N GLY A 328 -11.48 9.48 -9.83
CA GLY A 328 -11.20 8.12 -9.37
C GLY A 328 -11.41 7.06 -10.45
N PHE A 329 -11.04 5.82 -10.15
CA PHE A 329 -11.11 4.68 -11.07
C PHE A 329 -12.00 3.57 -10.51
N VAL A 330 -12.77 2.92 -11.39
CA VAL A 330 -13.50 1.69 -11.05
C VAL A 330 -12.56 0.49 -11.17
N HIS A 331 -12.82 -0.54 -10.37
CA HIS A 331 -12.11 -1.82 -10.45
C HIS A 331 -12.40 -2.52 -11.78
N SER A 332 -13.67 -2.74 -12.07
CA SER A 332 -14.18 -3.41 -13.26
C SER A 332 -15.56 -2.89 -13.62
N PHE A 333 -15.93 -2.96 -14.90
CA PHE A 333 -17.30 -2.68 -15.34
C PHE A 333 -18.26 -3.87 -15.15
N THR A 334 -17.73 -5.01 -14.71
CA THR A 334 -18.50 -6.20 -14.38
C THR A 334 -18.58 -6.34 -12.86
N TYR A 335 -19.78 -6.56 -12.33
CA TYR A 335 -19.95 -6.84 -10.90
C TYR A 335 -19.28 -8.16 -10.55
N ASP A 336 -18.44 -8.12 -9.50
CA ASP A 336 -17.78 -9.30 -8.96
C ASP A 336 -18.47 -9.73 -7.66
N PRO A 337 -19.14 -10.90 -7.63
CA PRO A 337 -19.77 -11.40 -6.42
C PRO A 337 -18.78 -11.78 -5.32
N ASP A 338 -17.51 -12.07 -5.67
CA ASP A 338 -16.44 -12.36 -4.71
C ASP A 338 -15.83 -11.08 -4.10
N ASN A 339 -16.12 -9.91 -4.73
CA ASN A 339 -15.74 -8.59 -4.24
C ASN A 339 -16.94 -7.62 -4.26
N PRO A 340 -17.97 -7.86 -3.41
CA PRO A 340 -19.25 -7.14 -3.48
C PRO A 340 -19.17 -5.65 -3.15
N THR A 341 -18.06 -5.19 -2.57
CA THR A 341 -17.80 -3.77 -2.29
C THR A 341 -17.29 -3.01 -3.49
N SER A 342 -16.85 -3.71 -4.55
CA SER A 342 -16.32 -3.13 -5.78
C SER A 342 -17.44 -2.96 -6.80
N LEU A 343 -18.10 -1.79 -6.80
CA LEU A 343 -19.22 -1.49 -7.67
C LEU A 343 -18.75 -0.97 -9.04
N PRO A 344 -19.36 -1.43 -10.16
CA PRO A 344 -18.92 -1.05 -11.52
C PRO A 344 -19.07 0.43 -11.87
N ASP A 345 -19.84 1.18 -11.11
CA ASP A 345 -20.15 2.61 -11.34
C ASP A 345 -19.53 3.54 -10.27
N LYS A 346 -18.77 3.00 -9.33
CA LYS A 346 -18.14 3.76 -8.24
C LYS A 346 -16.64 3.63 -8.25
N ALA A 347 -15.98 4.76 -8.00
CA ALA A 347 -14.54 4.75 -7.82
C ALA A 347 -14.15 3.91 -6.60
N ASN A 348 -13.13 3.09 -6.81
CA ASN A 348 -12.59 2.15 -5.82
C ASN A 348 -11.21 2.63 -5.34
N THR A 349 -10.96 2.56 -4.04
CA THR A 349 -9.67 3.00 -3.46
C THR A 349 -8.50 2.17 -4.00
N MET A 350 -8.64 0.84 -4.08
CA MET A 350 -7.60 -0.06 -4.57
C MET A 350 -7.30 0.19 -6.06
N ALA A 351 -8.33 0.28 -6.89
CA ALA A 351 -8.18 0.61 -8.31
C ALA A 351 -7.47 1.96 -8.50
N SER A 352 -7.92 2.98 -7.79
CA SER A 352 -7.36 4.33 -7.91
C SER A 352 -5.92 4.43 -7.41
N GLU A 353 -5.55 3.76 -6.32
CA GLU A 353 -4.16 3.77 -5.82
C GLU A 353 -3.22 3.03 -6.77
N GLN A 354 -3.65 1.90 -7.37
CA GLN A 354 -2.84 1.16 -8.32
C GLN A 354 -2.62 1.95 -9.61
N VAL A 355 -3.66 2.62 -10.10
CA VAL A 355 -3.51 3.54 -11.23
C VAL A 355 -2.62 4.71 -10.88
N LEU A 356 -2.72 5.29 -9.68
CA LEU A 356 -1.86 6.38 -9.23
C LEU A 356 -0.39 6.00 -9.35
N TYR A 357 0.04 4.91 -8.71
CA TYR A 357 1.46 4.57 -8.75
C TYR A 357 1.91 4.08 -10.15
N ALA A 358 1.02 3.53 -10.97
CA ALA A 358 1.34 3.19 -12.35
C ALA A 358 1.57 4.44 -13.22
N LEU A 359 0.73 5.47 -13.08
CA LEU A 359 0.94 6.76 -13.73
C LEU A 359 2.21 7.45 -13.23
N VAL A 360 2.50 7.35 -11.93
CA VAL A 360 3.76 7.83 -11.35
C VAL A 360 4.95 7.12 -11.97
N SER A 361 4.89 5.80 -12.15
CA SER A 361 5.95 5.03 -12.80
C SER A 361 6.20 5.47 -14.24
N LEU A 362 5.13 5.66 -15.02
CA LEU A 362 5.20 6.17 -16.38
C LEU A 362 5.77 7.60 -16.43
N TRP A 363 5.27 8.50 -15.59
CA TRP A 363 5.76 9.87 -15.51
C TRP A 363 7.25 9.93 -15.16
N ARG A 364 7.71 9.09 -14.22
CA ARG A 364 9.12 8.99 -13.84
C ARG A 364 9.98 8.50 -15.00
N TYR A 365 9.53 7.47 -15.71
CA TYR A 365 10.19 6.98 -16.91
C TYR A 365 10.33 8.10 -17.97
N GLN A 366 9.23 8.79 -18.27
CA GLN A 366 9.20 9.89 -19.23
C GLN A 366 10.11 11.06 -18.84
N ASN A 367 10.38 11.26 -17.55
CA ASN A 367 11.28 12.31 -17.06
C ASN A 367 12.71 11.82 -16.78
N GLY A 368 13.06 10.60 -17.18
CA GLY A 368 14.40 10.04 -16.99
C GLY A 368 14.81 9.88 -15.53
N MET A 369 13.83 9.77 -14.63
CA MET A 369 14.04 9.59 -13.19
C MET A 369 14.26 8.11 -12.85
N ARG A 370 14.69 7.83 -11.62
CA ARG A 370 14.76 6.45 -11.12
C ARG A 370 13.38 5.79 -11.14
N SER A 371 13.30 4.50 -11.36
CA SER A 371 12.03 3.76 -11.41
C SER A 371 11.25 3.89 -10.10
N LEU A 372 9.96 3.51 -10.12
CA LEU A 372 9.02 3.72 -9.02
C LEU A 372 9.55 3.25 -7.65
N TYR A 373 10.15 2.07 -7.60
CA TYR A 373 10.62 1.45 -6.36
C TYR A 373 12.13 1.61 -6.12
N ASP A 374 12.87 2.28 -7.00
CA ASP A 374 14.25 2.67 -6.72
C ASP A 374 14.25 3.97 -5.90
N MET A 375 14.33 3.83 -4.58
CA MET A 375 14.21 4.91 -3.60
C MET A 375 15.55 5.58 -3.29
N ARG A 376 16.59 5.32 -4.08
CA ARG A 376 17.86 6.05 -3.99
C ARG A 376 17.65 7.51 -4.41
N ASP A 377 18.59 8.36 -4.05
CA ASP A 377 18.58 9.75 -4.48
C ASP A 377 18.50 9.84 -6.00
N GLU A 378 17.76 10.82 -6.51
CA GLU A 378 17.57 10.98 -7.96
C GLU A 378 18.91 11.20 -8.66
N PHE A 379 18.95 10.86 -9.95
CA PHE A 379 20.13 11.12 -10.77
C PHE A 379 20.51 12.59 -10.73
N SER A 380 21.78 12.87 -10.50
CA SER A 380 22.35 14.17 -10.88
C SER A 380 22.21 14.38 -12.39
N ILE A 381 22.23 15.62 -12.82
CA ILE A 381 22.20 15.97 -14.25
C ILE A 381 23.32 15.24 -15.01
N THR A 382 24.53 15.14 -14.43
CA THR A 382 25.68 14.48 -15.06
C THR A 382 25.45 12.96 -15.22
N GLU A 383 24.94 12.30 -14.19
CA GLU A 383 24.64 10.85 -14.27
C GLU A 383 23.58 10.57 -15.33
N ARG A 384 22.50 11.35 -15.35
CA ARG A 384 21.44 11.18 -16.35
C ARG A 384 21.97 11.41 -17.76
N LEU A 385 22.72 12.49 -18.01
CA LEU A 385 23.33 12.75 -19.31
C LEU A 385 24.29 11.65 -19.75
N THR A 386 25.03 11.02 -18.83
CA THR A 386 25.93 9.89 -19.13
C THR A 386 25.13 8.66 -19.60
N ILE A 387 24.01 8.36 -18.95
CA ILE A 387 23.11 7.27 -19.35
C ILE A 387 22.50 7.55 -20.73
N ASP A 388 21.98 8.77 -20.95
CA ASP A 388 21.34 9.17 -22.21
C ASP A 388 22.34 9.17 -23.38
N ALA A 389 23.57 9.63 -23.15
CA ALA A 389 24.63 9.58 -24.15
C ALA A 389 24.99 8.12 -24.52
N CYS A 390 25.06 7.23 -23.55
CA CYS A 390 25.29 5.82 -23.79
C CYS A 390 24.15 5.20 -24.61
N ILE A 391 22.90 5.43 -24.24
CA ILE A 391 21.72 4.96 -24.99
C ILE A 391 21.75 5.48 -26.42
N SER A 392 22.05 6.78 -26.61
CA SER A 392 22.15 7.40 -27.92
C SER A 392 23.26 6.79 -28.77
N THR A 393 24.43 6.52 -28.18
CA THR A 393 25.57 5.88 -28.86
C THR A 393 25.20 4.47 -29.31
N ILE A 394 24.52 3.68 -28.45
CA ILE A 394 24.07 2.33 -28.80
C ILE A 394 22.97 2.37 -29.89
N ASN A 395 22.10 3.36 -29.89
CA ASN A 395 21.06 3.52 -30.93
C ASN A 395 21.65 3.73 -32.31
N LEU A 396 22.80 4.40 -32.41
CA LEU A 396 23.50 4.65 -33.69
C LEU A 396 24.20 3.40 -34.27
N LEU A 397 24.45 2.35 -33.48
CA LEU A 397 25.00 1.13 -33.97
C LEU A 397 24.03 0.39 -34.88
N ASP A 398 24.55 -0.28 -35.91
CA ASP A 398 23.81 -1.19 -36.79
C ASP A 398 24.70 -2.36 -37.24
N GLU A 399 24.22 -3.19 -38.13
CA GLU A 399 24.94 -4.32 -38.71
C GLU A 399 26.19 -3.93 -39.54
N ASN A 400 26.31 -2.65 -39.92
CA ASN A 400 27.46 -2.14 -40.67
C ASN A 400 28.44 -1.38 -39.77
N SER A 401 28.17 -1.30 -38.46
CA SER A 401 29.05 -0.62 -37.52
C SER A 401 30.40 -1.31 -37.41
N SER A 402 31.47 -0.53 -37.30
CA SER A 402 32.82 -1.07 -37.14
C SER A 402 33.03 -1.62 -35.72
N LYS A 403 34.05 -2.44 -35.55
CA LYS A 403 34.46 -2.92 -34.22
C LYS A 403 34.81 -1.75 -33.30
N GLU A 404 35.44 -0.70 -33.83
CA GLU A 404 35.80 0.52 -33.11
C GLU A 404 34.55 1.26 -32.60
N ASP A 405 33.47 1.28 -33.37
CA ASP A 405 32.19 1.89 -32.91
C ASP A 405 31.58 1.11 -31.75
N ILE A 406 31.64 -0.22 -31.79
CA ILE A 406 31.16 -1.10 -30.73
C ILE A 406 32.04 -0.97 -29.47
N GLU A 407 33.36 -0.88 -29.62
CA GLU A 407 34.30 -0.62 -28.51
C GLU A 407 34.05 0.76 -27.88
N ALA A 408 33.71 1.79 -28.66
CA ALA A 408 33.37 3.10 -28.17
C ALA A 408 32.06 3.08 -27.37
N ALA A 409 31.03 2.39 -27.85
CA ALA A 409 29.76 2.23 -27.12
C ALA A 409 29.95 1.41 -25.83
N THR A 410 30.78 0.37 -25.87
CA THR A 410 31.18 -0.41 -24.68
C THR A 410 31.90 0.46 -23.65
N SER A 411 32.82 1.32 -24.11
CA SER A 411 33.50 2.28 -23.23
C SER A 411 32.53 3.29 -22.58
N ALA A 412 31.56 3.79 -23.34
CA ALA A 412 30.50 4.66 -22.78
C ALA A 412 29.67 3.92 -21.71
N TYR A 413 29.31 2.68 -21.98
CA TYR A 413 28.56 1.83 -21.01
C TYR A 413 29.36 1.57 -19.72
N CYS A 414 30.66 1.37 -19.82
CA CYS A 414 31.55 1.17 -18.67
C CYS A 414 31.65 2.38 -17.74
N GLN A 415 31.36 3.58 -18.24
CA GLN A 415 31.36 4.82 -17.42
C GLN A 415 30.16 4.89 -16.47
N ILE A 416 29.10 4.12 -16.74
CA ILE A 416 27.90 4.10 -15.90
C ILE A 416 28.17 3.19 -14.69
N PRO A 417 27.90 3.65 -13.45
CA PRO A 417 27.99 2.81 -12.26
C PRO A 417 27.18 1.52 -12.41
N THR A 418 27.72 0.41 -11.93
CA THR A 418 27.12 -0.94 -12.13
C THR A 418 25.65 -0.99 -11.69
N LEU A 419 25.31 -0.34 -10.56
CA LEU A 419 23.93 -0.27 -10.06
C LEU A 419 22.97 0.52 -10.95
N ASP A 420 23.48 1.35 -11.86
CA ASP A 420 22.67 2.21 -12.75
C ASP A 420 22.65 1.69 -14.20
N ARG A 421 23.40 0.65 -14.50
CA ARG A 421 23.46 0.04 -15.84
C ARG A 421 22.12 -0.55 -16.29
N CYS A 422 21.24 -0.92 -15.36
CA CYS A 422 19.89 -1.37 -15.67
C CYS A 422 19.04 -0.29 -16.38
N TYR A 423 19.40 1.00 -16.27
CA TYR A 423 18.72 2.09 -16.98
C TYR A 423 19.14 2.25 -18.45
N VAL A 424 20.13 1.48 -18.93
CA VAL A 424 20.50 1.40 -20.36
C VAL A 424 19.58 0.36 -21.02
N ASN A 425 18.40 0.81 -21.41
CA ASN A 425 17.30 -0.04 -21.89
C ASN A 425 17.59 -0.74 -23.24
N ASN A 426 18.53 -0.23 -24.03
CA ASN A 426 18.97 -0.79 -25.31
C ASN A 426 20.28 -1.62 -25.23
N TYR A 427 20.72 -1.97 -24.02
CA TYR A 427 21.94 -2.76 -23.81
C TYR A 427 21.95 -4.09 -24.57
N ALA A 428 20.79 -4.73 -24.79
CA ALA A 428 20.68 -5.96 -25.55
C ALA A 428 21.27 -5.85 -26.97
N LYS A 429 21.07 -4.70 -27.63
CA LYS A 429 21.64 -4.40 -28.96
C LYS A 429 23.18 -4.37 -28.88
N LEU A 430 23.73 -3.66 -27.90
CA LEU A 430 25.18 -3.63 -27.67
C LEU A 430 25.74 -5.04 -27.39
N ALA A 431 25.04 -5.81 -26.53
CA ALA A 431 25.48 -7.16 -26.18
C ALA A 431 25.51 -8.11 -27.38
N THR A 432 24.54 -8.00 -28.28
CA THR A 432 24.49 -8.78 -29.52
C THR A 432 25.64 -8.45 -30.45
N LEU A 433 25.85 -7.18 -30.75
CA LEU A 433 26.94 -6.73 -31.63
C LEU A 433 28.30 -6.98 -31.01
N ALA A 434 28.48 -6.75 -29.73
CA ALA A 434 29.74 -7.05 -29.04
C ALA A 434 30.15 -8.55 -29.16
N LYS A 435 29.15 -9.43 -29.00
CA LYS A 435 29.38 -10.88 -29.20
C LYS A 435 29.78 -11.22 -30.62
N GLU A 436 29.14 -10.63 -31.62
CA GLU A 436 29.41 -10.86 -33.05
C GLU A 436 30.81 -10.41 -33.44
N TYR A 437 31.24 -9.24 -32.95
CA TYR A 437 32.52 -8.64 -33.29
C TYR A 437 33.66 -9.00 -32.31
N GLY A 438 33.39 -9.88 -31.34
CA GLY A 438 34.37 -10.32 -30.34
C GLY A 438 34.89 -9.18 -29.45
N VAL A 439 33.99 -8.26 -29.08
CA VAL A 439 34.24 -7.19 -28.08
C VAL A 439 33.81 -7.69 -26.71
N GLU A 440 34.72 -7.61 -25.75
CA GLU A 440 34.43 -8.04 -24.38
C GLU A 440 33.62 -6.97 -23.65
N LEU A 441 32.47 -7.36 -23.11
CA LEU A 441 31.64 -6.50 -22.27
C LEU A 441 32.00 -6.67 -20.79
N PRO A 442 31.86 -5.59 -19.97
CA PRO A 442 32.14 -5.67 -18.54
C PRO A 442 31.21 -6.64 -17.83
N GLU A 443 31.65 -7.12 -16.67
CA GLU A 443 30.75 -7.75 -15.71
C GLU A 443 29.70 -6.74 -15.22
N ASN A 444 28.45 -7.17 -15.14
CA ASN A 444 27.30 -6.35 -14.77
C ASN A 444 26.61 -6.84 -13.49
N THR A 445 27.27 -7.70 -12.71
CA THR A 445 26.73 -8.13 -11.45
C THR A 445 26.70 -6.93 -10.49
N PRO A 446 25.53 -6.45 -10.06
CA PRO A 446 25.47 -5.35 -9.14
C PRO A 446 26.16 -5.71 -7.81
N THR A 447 27.03 -4.83 -7.34
CA THR A 447 27.57 -4.91 -5.98
C THR A 447 26.69 -4.06 -5.07
N TYR A 448 26.17 -4.68 -4.01
CA TYR A 448 25.25 -4.02 -3.07
C TYR A 448 26.03 -3.58 -1.85
N ASN A 449 26.08 -2.28 -1.63
CA ASN A 449 26.63 -1.63 -0.45
C ASN A 449 25.74 -0.44 -0.02
N GLY A 450 24.54 -0.41 -0.60
CA GLY A 450 23.57 0.65 -0.35
C GLY A 450 22.79 0.43 0.94
N GLY A 451 22.19 1.46 1.42
CA GLY A 451 21.54 1.49 2.71
C GLY A 451 22.52 1.47 3.87
N VAL A 452 23.82 1.52 3.58
CA VAL A 452 24.88 1.68 4.56
C VAL A 452 25.02 3.17 4.84
N GLY A 453 24.83 3.50 6.02
CA GLY A 453 24.97 4.78 6.66
C GLY A 453 23.89 4.80 7.72
N ASP A 454 24.31 4.91 8.96
CA ASP A 454 23.52 5.55 9.99
C ASP A 454 23.28 6.96 9.46
N ALA A 455 22.27 7.10 8.58
CA ALA A 455 21.75 8.42 8.28
C ALA A 455 21.23 8.92 9.62
N GLU A 456 21.99 9.79 10.26
CA GLU A 456 21.46 10.53 11.40
C GLU A 456 20.12 11.07 10.94
N GLN A 457 19.04 10.62 11.58
CA GLN A 457 17.71 11.16 11.32
C GLN A 457 17.83 12.67 11.46
N PRO A 458 17.50 13.47 10.44
CA PRO A 458 17.63 14.91 10.54
C PRO A 458 16.83 15.38 11.75
N LEU A 459 17.46 16.12 12.64
CA LEU A 459 16.79 16.74 13.78
C LEU A 459 15.62 17.57 13.26
N LEU A 460 14.43 17.27 13.75
CA LEU A 460 13.22 18.01 13.42
C LEU A 460 13.18 19.31 14.22
N TYR A 461 12.43 20.28 13.72
CA TYR A 461 12.25 21.56 14.40
C TYR A 461 10.83 21.66 14.96
N PHE A 462 10.70 21.80 16.29
CA PHE A 462 9.41 22.05 16.93
C PHE A 462 9.06 23.52 16.80
N SER A 463 8.38 23.87 15.71
CA SER A 463 8.08 25.22 15.27
C SER A 463 7.05 25.93 16.14
N GLU A 464 6.93 27.26 16.00
CA GLU A 464 5.84 28.03 16.64
C GLU A 464 4.44 27.54 16.20
N SER A 465 4.31 27.06 14.97
CA SER A 465 3.07 26.41 14.50
C SER A 465 2.79 25.12 15.28
N ASN A 466 3.82 24.29 15.52
CA ASN A 466 3.66 23.07 16.32
C ASN A 466 3.28 23.38 17.77
N LYS A 467 3.89 24.42 18.36
CA LYS A 467 3.52 24.91 19.70
C LYS A 467 2.08 25.37 19.74
N ALA A 468 1.65 26.16 18.74
CA ALA A 468 0.27 26.63 18.63
C ALA A 468 -0.71 25.47 18.48
N SER A 469 -0.40 24.46 17.67
CA SER A 469 -1.21 23.25 17.52
C SER A 469 -1.29 22.45 18.82
N ALA A 470 -0.17 22.29 19.53
CA ALA A 470 -0.16 21.65 20.83
C ALA A 470 -0.98 22.43 21.88
N ASP A 471 -0.94 23.76 21.84
CA ASP A 471 -1.71 24.62 22.74
C ASP A 471 -3.20 24.66 22.44
N ALA A 472 -3.57 24.44 21.19
CA ALA A 472 -4.96 24.36 20.73
C ALA A 472 -5.64 23.02 21.02
N LEU A 473 -4.92 22.00 21.50
CA LEU A 473 -5.53 20.71 21.86
C LEU A 473 -6.62 20.93 22.94
N PRO A 474 -7.78 20.26 22.79
CA PRO A 474 -8.87 20.38 23.76
C PRO A 474 -8.49 19.82 25.15
N SER A 475 -9.33 20.05 26.13
CA SER A 475 -9.18 19.48 27.47
C SER A 475 -9.27 17.94 27.45
N ASP A 476 -8.76 17.26 28.46
CA ASP A 476 -8.79 15.79 28.57
C ASP A 476 -10.22 15.21 28.42
N GLU A 477 -11.24 15.96 28.85
CA GLU A 477 -12.64 15.53 28.78
C GLU A 477 -13.24 15.67 27.37
N GLU A 478 -12.68 16.57 26.56
CA GLU A 478 -13.12 16.86 25.19
C GLU A 478 -12.23 16.16 24.14
N LEU A 479 -11.12 15.54 24.55
CA LEU A 479 -10.27 14.74 23.67
C LEU A 479 -11.05 13.56 23.12
N THR A 480 -10.85 13.29 21.84
CA THR A 480 -11.40 12.15 21.08
C THR A 480 -10.30 11.44 20.31
N THR A 481 -10.59 10.28 19.76
CA THR A 481 -9.65 9.56 18.89
C THR A 481 -9.36 10.28 17.57
N GLU A 482 -10.16 11.29 17.19
CA GLU A 482 -9.86 12.20 16.07
C GLU A 482 -8.52 12.91 16.23
N HIS A 483 -8.14 13.24 17.45
CA HIS A 483 -6.88 13.95 17.75
C HIS A 483 -5.64 13.04 17.74
N PHE A 484 -5.81 11.73 17.53
CA PHE A 484 -4.70 10.75 17.63
C PHE A 484 -3.54 11.10 16.70
N ALA A 485 -3.81 11.36 15.41
CA ALA A 485 -2.76 11.66 14.44
C ALA A 485 -2.03 12.96 14.76
N THR A 486 -2.76 14.01 15.13
CA THR A 486 -2.18 15.31 15.53
C THR A 486 -1.28 15.17 16.76
N VAL A 487 -1.75 14.51 17.82
CA VAL A 487 -0.97 14.31 19.05
C VAL A 487 0.26 13.45 18.77
N THR A 488 0.12 12.37 18.02
CA THR A 488 1.23 11.47 17.67
C THR A 488 2.28 12.19 16.82
N THR A 489 1.85 13.00 15.85
CA THR A 489 2.75 13.81 15.00
C THR A 489 3.53 14.82 15.84
N LEU A 490 2.86 15.55 16.73
CA LEU A 490 3.51 16.53 17.61
C LEU A 490 4.53 15.85 18.57
N ARG A 491 4.18 14.70 19.13
CA ARG A 491 5.10 13.88 19.95
C ARG A 491 6.32 13.44 19.16
N TYR A 492 6.13 12.93 17.95
CA TYR A 492 7.21 12.50 17.07
C TYR A 492 8.18 13.65 16.74
N ILE A 493 7.65 14.82 16.32
CA ILE A 493 8.46 16.00 16.03
C ILE A 493 9.22 16.44 17.30
N LEU A 494 8.54 16.49 18.45
CA LEU A 494 9.11 16.94 19.72
C LEU A 494 10.22 16.00 20.20
N SER A 495 10.04 14.69 20.09
CA SER A 495 11.04 13.69 20.48
C SER A 495 12.30 13.76 19.61
N ASN A 496 12.15 14.11 18.34
CA ASN A 496 13.25 14.20 17.36
C ASN A 496 13.72 15.65 17.16
N SER A 497 13.38 16.59 18.04
CA SER A 497 13.81 17.98 17.95
C SER A 497 14.97 18.29 18.92
N GLU A 498 15.73 19.34 18.58
CA GLU A 498 16.71 19.91 19.52
C GLU A 498 16.05 20.37 20.82
N ASP A 499 16.85 20.52 21.87
CA ASP A 499 16.37 21.06 23.13
C ASP A 499 16.07 22.56 23.01
N PHE A 500 14.95 22.98 23.60
CA PHE A 500 14.55 24.37 23.70
C PHE A 500 13.86 24.66 25.03
N GLU A 501 13.81 25.94 25.41
CA GLU A 501 13.16 26.34 26.65
C GLU A 501 11.68 25.98 26.66
N GLY A 502 11.23 25.22 27.67
CA GLY A 502 9.85 24.76 27.80
C GLY A 502 9.53 23.43 27.10
N LYS A 503 10.48 22.77 26.42
CA LYS A 503 10.27 21.46 25.76
C LYS A 503 9.62 20.43 26.69
N GLN A 504 10.09 20.35 27.97
CA GLN A 504 9.56 19.40 28.93
C GLN A 504 8.07 19.59 29.24
N ALA A 505 7.57 20.82 29.21
CA ALA A 505 6.15 21.09 29.42
C ALA A 505 5.28 20.55 28.27
N TYR A 506 5.75 20.67 27.03
CA TYR A 506 5.08 20.07 25.88
C TYR A 506 5.13 18.55 25.87
N ILE A 507 6.26 17.94 26.30
CA ILE A 507 6.36 16.48 26.47
C ILE A 507 5.26 16.00 27.42
N ILE A 508 5.15 16.59 28.61
CA ILE A 508 4.15 16.21 29.62
C ILE A 508 2.73 16.39 29.09
N LYS A 509 2.45 17.51 28.40
CA LYS A 509 1.14 17.83 27.83
C LYS A 509 0.73 16.81 26.77
N LEU A 510 1.61 16.54 25.83
CA LEU A 510 1.34 15.64 24.72
C LEU A 510 1.27 14.17 25.17
N ASP A 511 2.11 13.75 26.12
CA ASP A 511 2.05 12.40 26.69
C ASP A 511 0.72 12.17 27.44
N LYS A 512 0.24 13.18 28.17
CA LYS A 512 -1.05 13.10 28.83
C LYS A 512 -2.21 12.97 27.83
N ALA A 513 -2.22 13.81 26.79
CA ALA A 513 -3.20 13.74 25.73
C ALA A 513 -3.17 12.39 25.00
N TYR A 514 -1.98 11.90 24.68
CA TYR A 514 -1.77 10.61 24.04
C TYR A 514 -2.33 9.45 24.88
N ASN A 515 -1.99 9.39 26.16
CA ASN A 515 -2.48 8.34 27.06
C ASN A 515 -4.00 8.38 27.19
N ARG A 516 -4.61 9.58 27.24
CA ARG A 516 -6.07 9.73 27.27
C ARG A 516 -6.74 9.19 26.01
N ILE A 517 -6.17 9.45 24.84
CA ILE A 517 -6.66 8.91 23.57
C ILE A 517 -6.56 7.38 23.53
N LEU A 518 -5.45 6.81 24.03
CA LEU A 518 -5.31 5.35 24.13
C LEU A 518 -6.35 4.72 25.05
N GLU A 519 -6.70 5.37 26.17
CA GLU A 519 -7.80 4.91 27.04
C GLU A 519 -9.14 4.87 26.30
N ILE A 520 -9.44 5.90 25.49
CA ILE A 520 -10.68 5.96 24.70
C ILE A 520 -10.67 4.85 23.63
N GLN A 521 -9.56 4.63 22.94
CA GLN A 521 -9.41 3.54 21.96
C GLN A 521 -9.63 2.17 22.61
N ALA A 522 -9.04 1.94 23.78
CA ALA A 522 -9.20 0.68 24.51
C ALA A 522 -10.65 0.46 24.94
N GLU A 523 -11.35 1.52 25.35
CA GLU A 523 -12.77 1.46 25.72
C GLU A 523 -13.65 1.12 24.49
N ILE A 524 -13.40 1.74 23.34
CA ILE A 524 -14.08 1.43 22.08
C ILE A 524 -13.93 -0.05 21.73
N GLU A 525 -12.70 -0.57 21.73
CA GLU A 525 -12.43 -1.98 21.42
C GLU A 525 -13.06 -2.93 22.44
N THR A 526 -13.08 -2.55 23.72
CA THR A 526 -13.74 -3.32 24.77
C THR A 526 -15.25 -3.40 24.53
N ILE A 527 -15.90 -2.28 24.22
CA ILE A 527 -17.36 -2.25 23.92
C ILE A 527 -17.65 -3.08 22.67
N LYS A 528 -16.86 -2.97 21.59
CA LYS A 528 -17.01 -3.79 20.38
C LYS A 528 -16.92 -5.29 20.68
N ALA A 529 -15.91 -5.69 21.46
CA ALA A 529 -15.71 -7.08 21.84
C ALA A 529 -16.90 -7.59 22.68
N GLU A 530 -17.35 -6.82 23.67
CA GLU A 530 -18.46 -7.19 24.53
C GLU A 530 -19.80 -7.29 23.78
N ILE A 531 -20.07 -6.41 22.81
CA ILE A 531 -21.25 -6.51 21.93
C ILE A 531 -21.23 -7.87 21.20
N LYS A 532 -20.09 -8.21 20.58
CA LYS A 532 -19.94 -9.46 19.83
C LYS A 532 -20.03 -10.71 20.72
N GLU A 533 -19.42 -10.67 21.89
CA GLU A 533 -19.39 -11.82 22.80
C GLU A 533 -20.73 -12.03 23.50
N LYS A 534 -21.40 -10.96 23.95
CA LYS A 534 -22.52 -11.03 24.87
C LYS A 534 -23.88 -10.87 24.20
N LEU A 535 -23.97 -10.16 23.07
CA LEU A 535 -25.26 -9.83 22.43
C LEU A 535 -25.48 -10.58 21.12
N TYR A 536 -24.44 -10.98 20.40
CA TYR A 536 -24.59 -11.68 19.13
C TYR A 536 -25.21 -13.08 19.35
N PRO A 537 -26.17 -13.53 18.53
CA PRO A 537 -26.70 -12.94 17.29
C PRO A 537 -27.88 -11.97 17.45
N PHE A 538 -28.08 -11.34 18.60
CA PHE A 538 -29.11 -10.33 18.94
C PHE A 538 -30.58 -10.83 18.99
N ASP A 539 -30.80 -12.12 19.08
CA ASP A 539 -32.13 -12.77 19.10
C ASP A 539 -32.42 -13.55 20.38
N SER A 540 -31.43 -13.74 21.25
CA SER A 540 -31.51 -14.56 22.46
C SER A 540 -31.49 -13.76 23.78
N ILE A 541 -31.75 -12.46 23.71
CA ILE A 541 -31.68 -11.54 24.86
C ILE A 541 -32.89 -11.74 25.78
N SER A 542 -32.62 -11.87 27.09
CA SER A 542 -33.59 -12.11 28.14
C SER A 542 -33.66 -10.96 29.16
N LEU A 543 -34.64 -11.00 30.05
CA LEU A 543 -34.77 -9.97 31.09
C LEU A 543 -33.59 -9.95 32.08
N SER A 544 -32.89 -11.08 32.29
CA SER A 544 -31.72 -11.14 33.15
C SER A 544 -30.55 -10.32 32.59
N ASP A 545 -30.53 -10.10 31.27
CA ASP A 545 -29.44 -9.42 30.57
C ASP A 545 -29.62 -7.88 30.61
N ARG A 546 -30.74 -7.40 31.15
CA ARG A 546 -31.09 -5.99 31.15
C ARG A 546 -30.01 -5.08 31.72
N LYS A 547 -29.39 -5.50 32.85
CA LYS A 547 -28.33 -4.70 33.47
C LYS A 547 -27.12 -4.58 32.56
N MET A 548 -26.66 -5.68 32.01
CA MET A 548 -25.50 -5.73 31.11
C MET A 548 -25.76 -4.93 29.81
N VAL A 549 -26.93 -5.06 29.20
CA VAL A 549 -27.30 -4.32 27.99
C VAL A 549 -27.35 -2.80 28.24
N HIS A 550 -27.89 -2.38 29.40
CA HIS A 550 -27.87 -0.96 29.78
C HIS A 550 -26.47 -0.45 30.04
N GLU A 551 -25.61 -1.17 30.75
CA GLU A 551 -24.22 -0.81 30.98
C GLU A 551 -23.45 -0.62 29.67
N LEU A 552 -23.61 -1.52 28.70
CA LEU A 552 -23.00 -1.41 27.37
C LEU A 552 -23.53 -0.18 26.61
N TYR A 553 -24.84 0.03 26.65
CA TYR A 553 -25.45 1.20 26.00
C TYR A 553 -24.98 2.51 26.62
N ASP A 554 -24.94 2.61 27.94
CA ASP A 554 -24.53 3.83 28.66
C ASP A 554 -23.04 4.16 28.36
N ARG A 555 -22.18 3.15 28.33
CA ARG A 555 -20.76 3.30 27.92
C ARG A 555 -20.64 3.77 26.47
N TYR A 556 -21.39 3.18 25.54
CA TYR A 556 -21.43 3.61 24.14
C TYR A 556 -21.89 5.07 23.99
N ILE A 557 -22.96 5.47 24.70
CA ILE A 557 -23.49 6.85 24.64
C ILE A 557 -22.53 7.86 25.31
N ALA A 558 -21.72 7.42 26.27
CA ALA A 558 -20.72 8.28 26.91
C ALA A 558 -19.56 8.65 25.98
N LEU A 559 -19.34 7.91 24.90
CA LEU A 559 -18.35 8.25 23.87
C LEU A 559 -18.78 9.50 23.08
N SER A 560 -17.81 10.22 22.54
CA SER A 560 -18.05 11.35 21.62
C SER A 560 -18.79 10.89 20.35
N GLU A 561 -19.34 11.81 19.59
CA GLU A 561 -19.98 11.49 18.31
C GLU A 561 -18.98 10.88 17.33
N TYR A 562 -17.75 11.42 17.27
CA TYR A 562 -16.68 10.88 16.45
C TYR A 562 -16.32 9.45 16.86
N ASP A 563 -16.12 9.19 18.15
CA ASP A 563 -15.74 7.87 18.66
C ASP A 563 -16.86 6.83 18.43
N ARG A 564 -18.11 7.24 18.54
CA ARG A 564 -19.27 6.40 18.20
C ARG A 564 -19.35 6.05 16.71
N SER A 565 -18.87 6.91 15.83
CA SER A 565 -18.85 6.64 14.38
C SER A 565 -17.92 5.51 13.97
N GLN A 566 -17.04 5.05 14.87
CA GLN A 566 -16.08 3.96 14.62
C GLN A 566 -16.67 2.56 14.82
N PHE A 567 -17.93 2.47 15.24
CA PHE A 567 -18.61 1.18 15.40
C PHE A 567 -19.29 0.77 14.10
N GLU A 568 -19.35 -0.55 13.86
CA GLU A 568 -20.11 -1.08 12.74
C GLU A 568 -21.61 -0.76 12.91
N PRO A 569 -22.30 -0.25 11.89
CA PRO A 569 -23.71 0.08 11.98
C PRO A 569 -24.58 -1.09 12.44
N SER A 570 -24.27 -2.31 12.02
CA SER A 570 -24.97 -3.54 12.43
C SER A 570 -24.84 -3.84 13.92
N ASP A 571 -23.68 -3.56 14.53
CA ASP A 571 -23.43 -3.79 15.95
C ASP A 571 -24.24 -2.80 16.80
N ILE A 572 -24.32 -1.54 16.33
CA ILE A 572 -25.11 -0.50 17.00
C ILE A 572 -26.61 -0.76 16.86
N GLU A 573 -27.08 -1.13 15.67
CA GLU A 573 -28.49 -1.53 15.47
C GLU A 573 -28.85 -2.71 16.38
N GLY A 574 -27.95 -3.71 16.48
CA GLY A 574 -28.10 -4.86 17.37
C GLY A 574 -28.16 -4.46 18.85
N LEU A 575 -27.30 -3.56 19.31
CA LEU A 575 -27.30 -3.04 20.69
C LEU A 575 -28.61 -2.28 21.01
N LEU A 576 -29.06 -1.41 20.11
CA LEU A 576 -30.31 -0.65 20.26
C LEU A 576 -31.53 -1.57 20.28
N LYS A 577 -31.58 -2.59 19.42
CA LYS A 577 -32.61 -3.61 19.38
C LYS A 577 -32.64 -4.39 20.69
N SER A 578 -31.49 -4.83 21.19
CA SER A 578 -31.35 -5.56 22.45
C SER A 578 -31.84 -4.73 23.63
N LYS A 579 -31.47 -3.45 23.69
CA LYS A 579 -31.92 -2.51 24.72
C LYS A 579 -33.47 -2.35 24.71
N THR A 580 -34.04 -2.12 23.52
CA THR A 580 -35.48 -2.00 23.35
C THR A 580 -36.19 -3.29 23.79
N GLN A 581 -35.66 -4.45 23.48
CA GLN A 581 -36.22 -5.75 23.83
C GLN A 581 -36.25 -5.95 25.36
N VAL A 582 -35.14 -5.70 26.07
CA VAL A 582 -35.10 -5.87 27.54
C VAL A 582 -35.98 -4.85 28.26
N ASP A 583 -36.11 -3.62 27.75
CA ASP A 583 -37.00 -2.60 28.31
C ASP A 583 -38.48 -2.97 28.13
N ASN A 584 -38.83 -3.53 26.97
CA ASN A 584 -40.18 -4.05 26.72
C ASN A 584 -40.51 -5.25 27.61
N LEU A 585 -39.56 -6.20 27.78
CA LEU A 585 -39.72 -7.33 28.67
C LEU A 585 -39.92 -6.87 30.13
N TYR A 586 -39.11 -5.92 30.58
CA TYR A 586 -39.22 -5.34 31.92
C TYR A 586 -40.59 -4.66 32.14
N LEU A 587 -41.04 -3.86 31.19
CA LEU A 587 -42.34 -3.21 31.22
C LEU A 587 -43.50 -4.22 31.27
N ALA A 588 -43.40 -5.30 30.47
CA ALA A 588 -44.39 -6.38 30.46
C ALA A 588 -44.50 -7.07 31.83
N VAL A 589 -43.38 -7.34 32.51
CA VAL A 589 -43.38 -7.92 33.88
C VAL A 589 -44.02 -6.96 34.88
N TRP A 590 -43.72 -5.65 34.81
CA TRP A 590 -44.34 -4.63 35.67
C TRP A 590 -45.86 -4.55 35.47
N ILE A 591 -46.32 -4.49 34.22
CA ILE A 591 -47.75 -4.46 33.88
C ILE A 591 -48.46 -5.72 34.38
N SER A 592 -47.84 -6.91 34.18
CA SER A 592 -48.35 -8.18 34.65
C SER A 592 -48.44 -8.19 36.17
N GLY A 593 -47.40 -7.74 36.87
CA GLY A 593 -47.37 -7.65 38.34
C GLY A 593 -48.47 -6.71 38.90
N ILE A 594 -48.67 -5.55 38.30
CA ILE A 594 -49.73 -4.62 38.65
C ILE A 594 -51.11 -5.25 38.40
N SER A 595 -51.29 -5.94 37.25
CA SER A 595 -52.55 -6.59 36.89
C SER A 595 -52.89 -7.71 37.87
N VAL A 596 -51.93 -8.52 38.28
CA VAL A 596 -52.11 -9.55 39.31
C VAL A 596 -52.47 -8.92 40.66
N THR A 597 -51.79 -7.86 41.07
CA THR A 597 -52.04 -7.16 42.32
C THR A 597 -53.46 -6.60 42.34
N VAL A 598 -53.88 -5.93 41.24
CA VAL A 598 -55.27 -5.42 41.11
C VAL A 598 -56.30 -6.56 41.18
N ALA A 599 -56.04 -7.68 40.48
CA ALA A 599 -56.94 -8.84 40.53
C ALA A 599 -57.06 -9.42 41.95
N VAL A 600 -55.97 -9.53 42.71
CA VAL A 600 -55.97 -9.96 44.11
C VAL A 600 -56.77 -9.02 44.99
N ILE A 601 -56.57 -7.71 44.83
CA ILE A 601 -57.34 -6.67 45.59
C ILE A 601 -58.84 -6.75 45.27
N VAL A 602 -59.17 -6.84 43.96
CA VAL A 602 -60.60 -6.96 43.54
C VAL A 602 -61.22 -8.25 44.12
N THR A 603 -60.52 -9.36 44.05
CA THR A 603 -60.97 -10.65 44.60
C THR A 603 -61.19 -10.55 46.12
N ALA A 604 -60.24 -9.94 46.85
CA ALA A 604 -60.36 -9.74 48.29
C ALA A 604 -61.57 -8.86 48.65
N VAL A 605 -61.80 -7.76 47.90
CA VAL A 605 -62.99 -6.87 48.08
C VAL A 605 -64.27 -7.63 47.78
N VAL A 606 -64.31 -8.46 46.75
CA VAL A 606 -65.49 -9.27 46.41
C VAL A 606 -65.79 -10.26 47.53
N ILE A 607 -64.77 -11.00 48.00
CA ILE A 607 -64.88 -11.94 49.11
C ILE A 607 -65.36 -11.23 50.38
N TYR A 608 -64.78 -10.07 50.70
CA TYR A 608 -65.25 -9.24 51.86
C TYR A 608 -66.70 -8.84 51.73
N ARG A 609 -67.13 -8.35 50.57
CA ARG A 609 -68.53 -8.00 50.32
C ARG A 609 -69.52 -9.17 50.43
N ILE A 610 -69.07 -10.35 49.90
CA ILE A 610 -69.90 -11.55 50.05
C ILE A 610 -69.99 -12.00 51.53
N LYS A 611 -68.89 -11.97 52.29
CA LYS A 611 -68.87 -12.30 53.71
C LYS A 611 -69.76 -11.31 54.52
N LYS A 612 -69.68 -10.00 54.21
CA LYS A 612 -70.49 -8.98 54.84
C LYS A 612 -71.99 -9.18 54.56
N ARG A 613 -72.36 -9.41 53.30
CA ARG A 613 -73.75 -9.71 52.91
C ARG A 613 -74.27 -11.01 53.54
N ARG A 614 -73.44 -12.05 53.70
CA ARG A 614 -73.80 -13.29 54.42
C ARG A 614 -74.07 -12.98 55.91
N LYS A 615 -73.22 -12.19 56.55
CA LYS A 615 -73.40 -11.77 57.94
C LYS A 615 -74.65 -10.95 58.16
N GLU A 616 -74.95 -9.98 57.27
CA GLU A 616 -76.17 -9.19 57.29
C GLU A 616 -77.44 -10.02 57.09
N ARG A 617 -77.37 -11.04 56.17
CA ARG A 617 -78.48 -11.99 55.98
C ARG A 617 -78.67 -12.90 57.18
N ALA A 618 -77.63 -13.28 57.87
CA ALA A 618 -77.70 -14.12 59.07
C ALA A 618 -78.25 -13.31 60.27
N MET A 619 -77.95 -12.02 60.39
CA MET A 619 -78.53 -11.11 61.40
C MET A 619 -80.03 -10.83 61.19
N ASN A 620 -80.42 -10.68 59.90
CA ASN A 620 -81.85 -10.46 59.57
C ASN A 620 -82.70 -11.73 59.59
N ALA A 621 -82.10 -12.92 59.81
CA ALA A 621 -82.76 -14.21 59.90
C ALA A 621 -82.96 -14.69 61.38
N MET A 622 -82.56 -13.91 62.38
CA MET A 622 -82.87 -14.23 63.75
C MET A 622 -84.37 -13.87 64.03
N PRO A 623 -85.16 -14.78 64.51
CA PRO A 623 -86.54 -14.48 64.90
C PRO A 623 -86.52 -13.57 66.11
N GLU A 624 -87.35 -12.49 66.04
CA GLU A 624 -87.74 -11.69 67.23
C GLU A 624 -88.25 -12.68 68.27
N SER A 625 -87.58 -12.79 69.42
CA SER A 625 -88.15 -13.47 70.62
C SER A 625 -89.21 -12.54 71.18
N GLU A 626 -90.39 -13.01 71.18
CA GLU A 626 -91.50 -12.42 71.90
C GLU A 626 -91.15 -12.17 73.40
N GLU A 627 -91.28 -10.91 73.81
CA GLU A 627 -92.06 -10.45 74.96
C GLU A 627 -92.73 -9.14 74.65
#